data_23a5c54f9b61e3271b84768f9786ddb0
#
_entry.id   23a5c54f9b61e3271b84768f9786ddb0
#
_cell.length_a   1.000
_cell.length_b   1.000
_cell.length_c   1.000
_cell.angle_alpha   90.00
_cell.angle_beta   90.00
_cell.angle_gamma   90.00
#
_symmetry.space_group_name_H-M   'P 1'
#
loop_
_entity.id
_entity.type
_entity.pdbx_description
1 polymer ?
#
loop_
_entity_poly.entity_id
_entity_poly.type
_entity_poly.pdbx_seq_one_letter_code
_entity_poly.pdbx_strand_id
1 'polypeptide(L)'
;YSILAMLFPCRMTILGDRMQTMDEKQQDVTRFLPKIFDRKVRKLEMNKSYRNTVEIAEYARALSGDQELELLMRHGKGVTEQTFVSKEALLDQVLIDVNLEKYETVAILTLTEEDALTVCQILKDRGENYHYIDRNTSAFEKGLTVTTFYLAKGLEFDQVFTAFFHRDNPLYKQAAYISATRALHELFVCQT
;
A
#
# COMPACT_ATOMS: atom_id res chain seq x y z
N TYR A 1 -9.94 16.57 -14.71
CA TYR A 1 -9.88 17.91 -14.05
C TYR A 1 -10.54 18.99 -14.89
N SER A 2 -10.36 19.03 -16.22
CA SER A 2 -10.99 20.04 -17.09
C SER A 2 -12.51 20.07 -16.91
N ILE A 3 -13.18 18.91 -16.88
CA ILE A 3 -14.62 18.79 -16.66
C ILE A 3 -15.00 19.36 -15.28
N LEU A 4 -14.24 19.03 -14.24
CA LEU A 4 -14.50 19.56 -12.89
C LEU A 4 -14.35 21.08 -12.84
N ALA A 5 -13.33 21.64 -13.51
CA ALA A 5 -13.13 23.08 -13.57
C ALA A 5 -14.28 23.81 -14.30
N MET A 6 -14.89 23.17 -15.30
CA MET A 6 -16.05 23.70 -16.02
C MET A 6 -17.36 23.62 -15.21
N LEU A 7 -17.55 22.50 -14.49
CA LEU A 7 -18.79 22.26 -13.73
C LEU A 7 -18.84 23.00 -12.39
N PHE A 8 -17.68 23.22 -11.78
CA PHE A 8 -17.59 23.80 -10.42
C PHE A 8 -16.71 25.05 -10.40
N PRO A 9 -17.31 26.27 -10.59
CA PRO A 9 -16.59 27.53 -10.58
C PRO A 9 -16.23 27.98 -9.14
N CYS A 10 -15.88 27.05 -8.26
CA CYS A 10 -15.54 27.30 -6.86
C CYS A 10 -14.02 27.15 -6.62
N ARG A 11 -13.60 27.41 -5.39
CA ARG A 11 -12.25 27.10 -4.93
C ARG A 11 -12.15 25.58 -4.72
N MET A 12 -11.07 24.97 -5.22
CA MET A 12 -10.82 23.54 -5.08
C MET A 12 -9.50 23.30 -4.38
N THR A 13 -9.47 22.26 -3.55
CA THR A 13 -8.24 21.66 -3.03
C THR A 13 -8.10 20.28 -3.66
N ILE A 14 -6.97 20.04 -4.31
CA ILE A 14 -6.66 18.76 -4.97
C ILE A 14 -5.52 18.13 -4.19
N LEU A 15 -5.76 16.92 -3.68
CA LEU A 15 -4.77 16.12 -2.96
C LEU A 15 -4.29 15.00 -3.88
N GLY A 16 -3.02 14.68 -3.82
CA GLY A 16 -2.43 13.61 -4.61
C GLY A 16 -1.09 13.15 -4.04
N ASP A 17 -0.77 11.90 -4.31
CA ASP A 17 0.52 11.29 -4.03
C ASP A 17 1.01 10.66 -5.34
N ARG A 18 2.20 11.06 -5.80
CA ARG A 18 2.77 10.60 -7.08
C ARG A 18 3.09 9.11 -7.05
N MET A 19 3.52 8.59 -5.91
CA MET A 19 3.91 7.19 -5.77
C MET A 19 2.71 6.25 -5.63
N GLN A 20 1.51 6.79 -5.39
CA GLN A 20 0.27 6.00 -5.35
C GLN A 20 -0.48 5.99 -6.69
N THR A 21 0.18 6.33 -7.79
CA THR A 21 -0.41 6.20 -9.12
C THR A 21 -0.51 4.72 -9.52
N MET A 22 -1.57 4.39 -10.28
CA MET A 22 -1.78 3.07 -10.90
C MET A 22 -1.37 3.06 -12.38
N ASP A 23 -0.86 4.17 -12.88
CA ASP A 23 -0.44 4.31 -14.27
C ASP A 23 1.07 4.07 -14.37
N GLU A 24 1.50 3.15 -15.22
CA GLU A 24 2.90 2.90 -15.55
C GLU A 24 3.61 4.17 -16.04
N LYS A 25 2.88 5.06 -16.70
CA LYS A 25 3.38 6.34 -17.27
C LYS A 25 3.20 7.50 -16.31
N GLN A 26 3.43 7.34 -15.03
CA GLN A 26 3.39 8.40 -13.99
C GLN A 26 3.18 9.82 -14.54
N GLN A 27 1.94 10.23 -14.81
CA GLN A 27 1.65 11.57 -15.28
C GLN A 27 1.71 12.55 -14.10
N ASP A 28 2.63 13.51 -14.16
CA ASP A 28 2.68 14.59 -13.16
C ASP A 28 1.51 15.54 -13.38
N VAL A 29 0.40 15.22 -12.72
CA VAL A 29 -0.84 16.01 -12.76
C VAL A 29 -0.59 17.48 -12.37
N THR A 30 0.37 17.74 -11.50
CA THR A 30 0.65 19.10 -11.01
C THR A 30 1.11 20.05 -12.13
N ARG A 31 1.71 19.52 -13.20
CA ARG A 31 2.12 20.30 -14.39
C ARG A 31 0.93 20.76 -15.23
N PHE A 32 -0.19 20.07 -15.17
CA PHE A 32 -1.37 20.38 -15.99
C PHE A 32 -2.38 21.27 -15.25
N LEU A 33 -2.43 21.19 -13.92
CA LEU A 33 -3.38 21.96 -13.12
C LEU A 33 -3.39 23.47 -13.41
N PRO A 34 -2.23 24.18 -13.50
CA PRO A 34 -2.21 25.61 -13.81
C PRO A 34 -2.81 25.94 -15.17
N LYS A 35 -2.69 25.02 -16.15
CA LYS A 35 -3.24 25.19 -17.50
C LYS A 35 -4.76 24.98 -17.54
N ILE A 36 -5.29 24.14 -16.63
CA ILE A 36 -6.73 23.80 -16.57
C ILE A 36 -7.51 24.87 -15.81
N PHE A 37 -6.94 25.37 -14.72
CA PHE A 37 -7.67 26.26 -13.82
C PHE A 37 -7.44 27.76 -14.07
N ASP A 38 -6.72 28.16 -15.09
CA ASP A 38 -6.47 29.56 -15.46
C ASP A 38 -6.35 30.53 -14.27
N ARG A 39 -5.83 30.05 -13.14
CA ARG A 39 -5.68 30.76 -11.86
C ARG A 39 -4.33 30.39 -11.25
N LYS A 40 -3.85 31.23 -10.32
CA LYS A 40 -2.67 30.90 -9.53
C LYS A 40 -2.96 29.66 -8.68
N VAL A 41 -2.42 28.51 -9.08
CA VAL A 41 -2.44 27.28 -8.28
C VAL A 41 -1.35 27.40 -7.22
N ARG A 42 -1.75 27.33 -5.94
CA ARG A 42 -0.81 27.24 -4.83
C ARG A 42 -0.50 25.75 -4.60
N LYS A 43 0.76 25.35 -4.79
CA LYS A 43 1.24 24.03 -4.43
C LYS A 43 1.69 24.04 -2.96
N LEU A 44 1.24 23.07 -2.20
CA LEU A 44 1.71 22.76 -0.85
C LEU A 44 2.21 21.31 -0.87
N GLU A 45 3.40 21.10 -0.36
CA GLU A 45 3.97 19.77 -0.18
C GLU A 45 3.86 19.40 1.30
N MET A 46 3.37 18.17 1.55
CA MET A 46 3.22 17.64 2.90
C MET A 46 4.31 16.59 3.09
N ASN A 47 5.39 16.99 3.74
CA ASN A 47 6.62 16.19 3.83
C ASN A 47 6.77 15.48 5.17
N LYS A 48 5.68 15.34 5.97
CA LYS A 48 5.73 14.67 7.26
C LYS A 48 4.95 13.37 7.25
N SER A 49 5.62 12.27 7.62
CA SER A 49 4.97 10.99 7.88
C SER A 49 4.71 10.84 9.37
N TYR A 50 3.43 10.69 9.73
CA TYR A 50 2.97 10.54 11.13
C TYR A 50 2.45 9.13 11.43
N ARG A 51 2.34 8.29 10.43
CA ARG A 51 1.62 7.01 10.49
C ARG A 51 2.53 5.85 10.83
N ASN A 52 3.59 5.68 10.05
CA ASN A 52 4.47 4.52 10.11
C ASN A 52 5.55 4.67 11.17
N THR A 53 6.21 3.57 11.54
CA THR A 53 7.48 3.63 12.27
C THR A 53 8.59 4.20 11.38
N VAL A 54 9.68 4.66 12.00
CA VAL A 54 10.84 5.23 11.28
C VAL A 54 11.36 4.23 10.22
N GLU A 55 11.48 2.96 10.58
CA GLU A 55 12.03 1.90 9.74
C GLU A 55 11.16 1.65 8.50
N ILE A 56 9.83 1.62 8.66
CA ILE A 56 8.89 1.47 7.55
C ILE A 56 8.89 2.73 6.66
N ALA A 57 8.92 3.91 7.27
CA ALA A 57 8.95 5.17 6.53
C ALA A 57 10.26 5.36 5.76
N GLU A 58 11.41 4.92 6.31
CA GLU A 58 12.69 4.89 5.59
C GLU A 58 12.67 3.93 4.40
N TYR A 59 12.08 2.75 4.57
CA TYR A 59 11.87 1.82 3.47
C TYR A 59 11.01 2.43 2.35
N ALA A 60 9.87 3.02 2.71
CA ALA A 60 9.01 3.71 1.75
C ALA A 60 9.72 4.89 1.06
N ARG A 61 10.53 5.66 1.80
CA ARG A 61 11.35 6.74 1.26
C ARG A 61 12.40 6.23 0.25
N ALA A 62 13.06 5.12 0.53
CA ALA A 62 14.01 4.51 -0.40
C ALA A 62 13.32 4.08 -1.71
N LEU A 63 12.08 3.60 -1.65
CA LEU A 63 11.29 3.26 -2.82
C LEU A 63 10.83 4.50 -3.61
N SER A 64 10.42 5.58 -2.92
CA SER A 64 9.94 6.80 -3.59
C SER A 64 11.07 7.66 -4.16
N GLY A 65 12.26 7.60 -3.56
CA GLY A 65 13.35 8.52 -3.82
C GLY A 65 13.15 9.92 -3.23
N ASP A 66 12.13 10.10 -2.40
CA ASP A 66 11.82 11.38 -1.75
C ASP A 66 12.70 11.57 -0.51
N GLN A 67 13.66 12.47 -0.60
CA GLN A 67 14.61 12.76 0.48
C GLN A 67 14.12 13.81 1.48
N GLU A 68 13.05 14.55 1.16
CA GLU A 68 12.54 15.64 1.98
C GLU A 68 11.51 15.18 3.03
N LEU A 69 11.19 13.87 3.09
CA LEU A 69 10.22 13.35 4.04
C LEU A 69 10.76 13.41 5.47
N GLU A 70 10.14 14.21 6.31
CA GLU A 70 10.37 14.24 7.76
C GLU A 70 9.67 13.05 8.41
N LEU A 71 10.39 12.28 9.23
CA LEU A 71 9.87 11.10 9.89
C LEU A 71 9.49 11.41 11.33
N LEU A 72 8.39 10.85 11.80
CA LEU A 72 8.06 10.85 13.23
C LEU A 72 9.00 9.88 13.95
N MET A 73 9.54 10.30 15.12
CA MET A 73 10.48 9.52 15.94
C MET A 73 9.77 8.37 16.70
N ARG A 74 8.99 7.55 15.98
CA ARG A 74 8.38 6.34 16.49
C ARG A 74 9.09 5.13 15.93
N HIS A 75 9.96 4.50 16.71
CA HIS A 75 10.71 3.32 16.31
C HIS A 75 9.89 2.04 16.46
N GLY A 76 10.15 1.09 15.56
CA GLY A 76 9.55 -0.25 15.54
C GLY A 76 10.57 -1.31 15.13
N LYS A 77 10.08 -2.42 14.60
CA LYS A 77 10.95 -3.44 14.01
C LYS A 77 11.43 -2.98 12.63
N GLY A 78 12.62 -3.42 12.25
CA GLY A 78 13.11 -3.27 10.88
C GLY A 78 12.19 -3.95 9.87
N VAL A 79 12.17 -3.45 8.65
CA VAL A 79 11.46 -4.10 7.55
C VAL A 79 12.16 -5.41 7.21
N THR A 80 11.39 -6.49 7.14
CA THR A 80 11.91 -7.82 6.79
C THR A 80 11.65 -8.09 5.32
N GLU A 81 12.72 -8.32 4.54
CA GLU A 81 12.62 -8.70 3.13
C GLU A 81 13.01 -10.17 2.96
N GLN A 82 12.14 -10.97 2.34
CA GLN A 82 12.33 -12.40 2.15
C GLN A 82 11.92 -12.85 0.75
N THR A 83 12.74 -13.74 0.17
CA THR A 83 12.43 -14.39 -1.10
C THR A 83 12.25 -15.89 -0.88
N PHE A 84 11.18 -16.45 -1.43
CA PHE A 84 10.79 -17.84 -1.24
C PHE A 84 10.86 -18.61 -2.56
N VAL A 85 11.00 -19.92 -2.46
CA VAL A 85 11.07 -20.82 -3.62
C VAL A 85 9.70 -21.14 -4.21
N SER A 86 8.62 -20.94 -3.43
CA SER A 86 7.24 -21.18 -3.87
C SER A 86 6.25 -20.29 -3.10
N LYS A 87 5.02 -20.18 -3.63
CA LYS A 87 3.90 -19.48 -3.00
C LYS A 87 3.51 -20.12 -1.67
N GLU A 88 3.51 -21.45 -1.62
CA GLU A 88 3.21 -22.22 -0.42
C GLU A 88 4.22 -21.96 0.70
N ALA A 89 5.52 -21.99 0.37
CA ALA A 89 6.58 -21.70 1.34
C ALA A 89 6.51 -20.27 1.86
N LEU A 90 6.15 -19.31 0.99
CA LEU A 90 5.92 -17.94 1.40
C LEU A 90 4.76 -17.85 2.39
N LEU A 91 3.63 -18.46 2.10
CA LEU A 91 2.45 -18.41 2.96
C LEU A 91 2.63 -19.21 4.25
N ASP A 92 3.39 -20.30 4.24
CA ASP A 92 3.76 -21.02 5.46
C ASP A 92 4.54 -20.10 6.42
N GLN A 93 5.50 -19.34 5.90
CA GLN A 93 6.24 -18.39 6.71
C GLN A 93 5.36 -17.22 7.19
N VAL A 94 4.51 -16.69 6.31
CA VAL A 94 3.56 -15.63 6.70
C VAL A 94 2.69 -16.08 7.87
N LEU A 95 2.14 -17.31 7.85
CA LEU A 95 1.31 -17.83 8.93
C LEU A 95 2.08 -18.03 10.25
N ILE A 96 3.39 -18.30 10.19
CA ILE A 96 4.24 -18.35 11.38
C ILE A 96 4.43 -16.94 11.99
N ASP A 97 4.56 -15.91 11.12
CA ASP A 97 4.88 -14.54 11.54
C ASP A 97 3.62 -13.68 11.82
N VAL A 98 2.42 -14.13 11.39
CA VAL A 98 1.14 -13.49 11.74
C VAL A 98 0.94 -13.47 13.25
N ASN A 99 0.67 -12.29 13.82
CA ASN A 99 0.53 -12.12 15.26
C ASN A 99 -0.78 -11.42 15.63
N LEU A 100 -1.88 -12.16 15.59
CA LEU A 100 -3.22 -11.68 15.98
C LEU A 100 -3.41 -11.54 17.51
N GLU A 101 -2.47 -12.03 18.33
CA GLU A 101 -2.48 -11.78 19.77
C GLU A 101 -2.02 -10.33 20.07
N LYS A 102 -1.11 -9.81 19.26
CA LYS A 102 -0.53 -8.47 19.42
C LYS A 102 -1.25 -7.42 18.59
N TYR A 103 -1.73 -7.78 17.40
CA TYR A 103 -2.26 -6.87 16.39
C TYR A 103 -3.71 -7.19 16.07
N GLU A 104 -4.54 -6.16 16.01
CA GLU A 104 -5.96 -6.32 15.68
C GLU A 104 -6.19 -6.51 14.19
N THR A 105 -5.32 -5.93 13.35
CA THR A 105 -5.45 -5.91 11.90
C THR A 105 -4.16 -6.34 11.22
N VAL A 106 -4.23 -7.44 10.47
CA VAL A 106 -3.11 -7.99 9.71
C VAL A 106 -3.52 -8.12 8.25
N ALA A 107 -2.66 -7.72 7.33
CA ALA A 107 -2.96 -7.83 5.89
C ALA A 107 -1.92 -8.64 5.13
N ILE A 108 -2.39 -9.44 4.18
CA ILE A 108 -1.59 -10.00 3.08
C ILE A 108 -1.98 -9.24 1.81
N LEU A 109 -1.03 -8.47 1.26
CA LEU A 109 -1.23 -7.64 0.07
C LEU A 109 -0.58 -8.29 -1.15
N THR A 110 -1.34 -8.39 -2.24
CA THR A 110 -0.90 -9.00 -3.49
C THR A 110 -0.80 -7.98 -4.63
N LEU A 111 -0.15 -8.37 -5.72
CA LEU A 111 -0.04 -7.55 -6.94
C LEU A 111 -1.34 -7.56 -7.75
N THR A 112 -1.97 -8.72 -7.88
CA THR A 112 -3.15 -8.94 -8.71
C THR A 112 -4.29 -9.58 -7.93
N GLU A 113 -5.51 -9.49 -8.46
CA GLU A 113 -6.68 -10.20 -7.91
C GLU A 113 -6.51 -11.72 -8.01
N GLU A 114 -5.88 -12.22 -9.08
CA GLU A 114 -5.59 -13.64 -9.26
C GLU A 114 -4.65 -14.16 -8.16
N ASP A 115 -3.61 -13.37 -7.83
CA ASP A 115 -2.73 -13.69 -6.71
C ASP A 115 -3.48 -13.70 -5.38
N ALA A 116 -4.38 -12.74 -5.15
CA ALA A 116 -5.19 -12.69 -3.93
C ALA A 116 -6.09 -13.93 -3.80
N LEU A 117 -6.73 -14.35 -4.89
CA LEU A 117 -7.55 -15.58 -4.90
C LEU A 117 -6.69 -16.83 -4.66
N THR A 118 -5.47 -16.86 -5.21
CA THR A 118 -4.50 -17.95 -4.94
C THR A 118 -4.15 -18.00 -3.45
N VAL A 119 -3.86 -16.86 -2.83
CA VAL A 119 -3.61 -16.76 -1.38
C VAL A 119 -4.82 -17.25 -0.58
N CYS A 120 -6.02 -16.79 -0.93
CA CYS A 120 -7.27 -17.22 -0.28
C CYS A 120 -7.47 -18.73 -0.36
N GLN A 121 -7.21 -19.34 -1.52
CA GLN A 121 -7.34 -20.78 -1.68
C GLN A 121 -6.35 -21.54 -0.78
N ILE A 122 -5.09 -21.11 -0.74
CA ILE A 122 -4.08 -21.76 0.10
C ILE A 122 -4.41 -21.62 1.59
N LEU A 123 -4.87 -20.43 2.04
CA LEU A 123 -5.30 -20.22 3.44
C LEU A 123 -6.50 -21.11 3.80
N LYS A 124 -7.48 -21.19 2.90
CA LYS A 124 -8.65 -22.05 3.07
C LYS A 124 -8.26 -23.53 3.20
N ASP A 125 -7.34 -24.00 2.37
CA ASP A 125 -6.87 -25.39 2.40
C ASP A 125 -6.11 -25.71 3.71
N ARG A 126 -5.55 -24.69 4.37
CA ARG A 126 -4.92 -24.79 5.70
C ARG A 126 -5.89 -24.61 6.87
N GLY A 127 -7.16 -24.30 6.59
CA GLY A 127 -8.19 -24.07 7.61
C GLY A 127 -8.07 -22.74 8.34
N GLU A 128 -7.37 -21.76 7.76
CA GLU A 128 -7.18 -20.44 8.33
C GLU A 128 -8.40 -19.54 8.14
N ASN A 129 -8.69 -18.70 9.14
CA ASN A 129 -9.73 -17.70 9.05
C ASN A 129 -9.16 -16.40 8.47
N TYR A 130 -9.78 -15.89 7.43
CA TYR A 130 -9.41 -14.63 6.80
C TYR A 130 -10.61 -13.89 6.23
N HIS A 131 -10.46 -12.59 6.01
CA HIS A 131 -11.40 -11.72 5.30
C HIS A 131 -10.81 -11.38 3.92
N TYR A 132 -11.58 -11.61 2.86
CA TYR A 132 -11.18 -11.17 1.53
C TYR A 132 -11.85 -9.83 1.19
N ILE A 133 -11.03 -8.82 0.90
CA ILE A 133 -11.52 -7.53 0.43
C ILE A 133 -11.37 -7.47 -1.09
N ASP A 134 -12.50 -7.41 -1.76
CA ASP A 134 -12.66 -7.15 -3.19
C ASP A 134 -13.29 -5.78 -3.44
N ARG A 135 -13.64 -5.50 -4.71
CA ARG A 135 -14.28 -4.23 -5.12
C ARG A 135 -15.69 -4.04 -4.58
N ASN A 136 -16.35 -5.10 -4.13
CA ASN A 136 -17.72 -5.10 -3.65
C ASN A 136 -17.81 -5.10 -2.12
N THR A 137 -16.68 -5.27 -1.44
CA THR A 137 -16.61 -5.32 0.01
C THR A 137 -16.90 -3.93 0.59
N SER A 138 -17.91 -3.83 1.43
CA SER A 138 -18.38 -2.58 2.02
C SER A 138 -17.91 -2.36 3.46
N ALA A 139 -17.38 -3.38 4.14
CA ALA A 139 -16.97 -3.33 5.53
C ALA A 139 -15.53 -3.85 5.70
N PHE A 140 -14.79 -3.20 6.59
CA PHE A 140 -13.48 -3.64 7.04
C PHE A 140 -13.63 -4.32 8.41
N GLU A 141 -13.05 -5.51 8.55
CA GLU A 141 -13.14 -6.31 9.76
C GLU A 141 -11.74 -6.53 10.36
N LYS A 142 -11.69 -6.73 11.68
CA LYS A 142 -10.45 -7.11 12.38
C LYS A 142 -10.04 -8.54 12.05
N GLY A 143 -8.76 -8.84 12.15
CA GLY A 143 -8.19 -10.15 11.86
C GLY A 143 -7.27 -10.14 10.65
N LEU A 144 -7.09 -11.32 10.05
CA LEU A 144 -6.27 -11.50 8.85
C LEU A 144 -7.07 -11.13 7.60
N THR A 145 -6.59 -10.17 6.85
CA THR A 145 -7.21 -9.69 5.61
C THR A 145 -6.33 -10.04 4.42
N VAL A 146 -6.94 -10.51 3.34
CA VAL A 146 -6.29 -10.69 2.03
C VAL A 146 -6.88 -9.68 1.05
N THR A 147 -6.03 -8.93 0.36
CA THR A 147 -6.47 -7.98 -0.67
C THR A 147 -5.33 -7.61 -1.60
N THR A 148 -5.62 -6.84 -2.64
CA THR A 148 -4.60 -6.28 -3.52
C THR A 148 -4.06 -4.96 -2.96
N PHE A 149 -2.82 -4.61 -3.35
CA PHE A 149 -2.21 -3.35 -2.93
C PHE A 149 -3.04 -2.11 -3.29
N TYR A 150 -3.77 -2.14 -4.40
CA TYR A 150 -4.58 -1.00 -4.84
C TYR A 150 -5.93 -0.89 -4.13
N LEU A 151 -6.54 -2.01 -3.70
CA LEU A 151 -7.74 -2.00 -2.87
C LEU A 151 -7.41 -1.67 -1.41
N ALA A 152 -6.19 -1.90 -0.97
CA ALA A 152 -5.70 -1.49 0.34
C ALA A 152 -5.53 0.04 0.48
N LYS A 153 -5.69 0.81 -0.62
CA LYS A 153 -5.63 2.28 -0.54
C LYS A 153 -6.70 2.84 0.38
N GLY A 154 -6.26 3.67 1.34
CA GLY A 154 -7.14 4.25 2.36
C GLY A 154 -7.33 3.37 3.60
N LEU A 155 -6.93 2.10 3.56
CA LEU A 155 -6.90 1.23 4.72
C LEU A 155 -5.55 1.33 5.43
N GLU A 156 -5.51 0.88 6.68
CA GLU A 156 -4.32 0.81 7.54
C GLU A 156 -4.37 -0.50 8.33
N PHE A 157 -3.20 -1.12 8.50
CA PHE A 157 -3.07 -2.39 9.19
C PHE A 157 -1.90 -2.34 10.16
N ASP A 158 -2.04 -2.98 11.31
CA ASP A 158 -0.98 -3.05 12.30
C ASP A 158 0.25 -3.80 11.76
N GLN A 159 0.01 -4.91 11.07
CA GLN A 159 1.03 -5.75 10.46
C GLN A 159 0.69 -6.01 8.99
N VAL A 160 1.66 -5.85 8.10
CA VAL A 160 1.49 -6.06 6.65
C VAL A 160 2.52 -7.05 6.14
N PHE A 161 2.03 -8.02 5.37
CA PHE A 161 2.81 -8.92 4.54
C PHE A 161 2.54 -8.63 3.08
N THR A 162 3.55 -8.63 2.23
CA THR A 162 3.33 -8.74 0.80
C THR A 162 3.38 -10.21 0.38
N ALA A 163 2.57 -10.59 -0.61
CA ALA A 163 2.68 -11.87 -1.30
C ALA A 163 2.83 -11.57 -2.79
N PHE A 164 4.06 -11.19 -3.19
CA PHE A 164 4.38 -10.76 -4.55
C PHE A 164 5.00 -11.92 -5.33
N PHE A 165 4.21 -12.47 -6.25
CA PHE A 165 4.59 -13.64 -7.05
C PHE A 165 5.21 -13.29 -8.40
N HIS A 166 5.23 -12.01 -8.79
CA HIS A 166 5.70 -11.53 -10.11
C HIS A 166 6.60 -10.31 -9.93
N ARG A 167 7.91 -10.52 -9.78
CA ARG A 167 8.90 -9.45 -9.59
C ARG A 167 9.11 -8.55 -10.82
N ASP A 168 8.82 -9.07 -11.99
CA ASP A 168 8.91 -8.37 -13.28
C ASP A 168 7.68 -7.50 -13.59
N ASN A 169 6.68 -7.50 -12.68
CA ASN A 169 5.51 -6.65 -12.85
C ASN A 169 5.91 -5.17 -12.79
N PRO A 170 5.54 -4.36 -13.81
CA PRO A 170 5.92 -2.94 -13.88
C PRO A 170 5.41 -2.11 -12.69
N LEU A 171 4.37 -2.56 -12.00
CA LEU A 171 3.81 -1.91 -10.81
C LEU A 171 4.44 -2.41 -9.49
N TYR A 172 5.44 -3.30 -9.55
CA TYR A 172 6.06 -3.87 -8.34
C TYR A 172 6.52 -2.79 -7.35
N LYS A 173 7.25 -1.78 -7.84
CA LYS A 173 7.78 -0.71 -6.99
C LYS A 173 6.68 0.12 -6.34
N GLN A 174 5.62 0.44 -7.11
CA GLN A 174 4.44 1.16 -6.60
C GLN A 174 3.68 0.32 -5.57
N ALA A 175 3.53 -0.98 -5.85
CA ALA A 175 2.88 -1.90 -4.93
C ALA A 175 3.64 -2.03 -3.61
N ALA A 176 4.98 -2.16 -3.65
CA ALA A 176 5.82 -2.19 -2.46
C ALA A 176 5.71 -0.89 -1.64
N TYR A 177 5.74 0.28 -2.31
CA TYR A 177 5.55 1.57 -1.66
C TYR A 177 4.16 1.70 -1.02
N ILE A 178 3.09 1.37 -1.76
CA ILE A 178 1.73 1.45 -1.23
C ILE A 178 1.59 0.49 -0.04
N SER A 179 2.07 -0.74 -0.14
CA SER A 179 2.03 -1.72 0.95
C SER A 179 2.77 -1.22 2.19
N ALA A 180 3.97 -0.64 2.03
CA ALA A 180 4.71 -0.04 3.13
C ALA A 180 3.91 1.08 3.81
N THR A 181 3.27 1.97 3.03
CA THR A 181 2.45 3.05 3.60
C THR A 181 1.16 2.59 4.27
N ARG A 182 0.79 1.31 4.16
CA ARG A 182 -0.37 0.71 4.87
C ARG A 182 0.01 0.12 6.22
N ALA A 183 1.29 -0.20 6.45
CA ALA A 183 1.76 -0.83 7.68
C ALA A 183 1.98 0.21 8.79
N LEU A 184 1.36 0.00 9.95
CA LEU A 184 1.51 0.87 11.12
C LEU A 184 2.72 0.49 11.97
N HIS A 185 2.95 -0.81 12.17
CA HIS A 185 3.91 -1.33 13.16
C HIS A 185 4.93 -2.30 12.59
N GLU A 186 4.54 -3.21 11.71
CA GLU A 186 5.42 -4.23 11.13
C GLU A 186 5.16 -4.40 9.64
N LEU A 187 6.24 -4.55 8.88
CA LEU A 187 6.21 -4.79 7.44
C LEU A 187 7.13 -5.95 7.07
N PHE A 188 6.57 -6.94 6.37
CA PHE A 188 7.27 -8.05 5.75
C PHE A 188 7.08 -7.99 4.24
N VAL A 189 8.17 -7.84 3.51
CA VAL A 189 8.17 -7.81 2.05
C VAL A 189 8.55 -9.20 1.55
N CYS A 190 7.53 -10.03 1.32
CA CYS A 190 7.67 -11.41 0.89
C CYS A 190 7.40 -11.53 -0.61
N GLN A 191 8.22 -12.32 -1.29
CA GLN A 191 8.15 -12.50 -2.74
C GLN A 191 8.64 -13.90 -3.16
N THR A 192 8.24 -14.33 -4.37
CA THR A 192 8.77 -15.55 -5.01
C THR A 192 9.54 -15.21 -6.27
#